data_2f06f08722a4c1dc0e5b6bee1bd75913
#
_entry.id   2f06f08722a4c1dc0e5b6bee1bd75913
#
_cell.length_a   1.000
_cell.length_b   1.000
_cell.length_c   1.000
_cell.angle_alpha   90.00
_cell.angle_beta   90.00
_cell.angle_gamma   90.00
#
_symmetry.space_group_name_H-M   'P 1'
#
loop_
_entity.id
_entity.type
_entity.pdbx_description
1 polymer ?
#
loop_
_entity_poly.entity_id
_entity_poly.type
_entity_poly.pdbx_seq_one_letter_code
_entity_poly.pdbx_strand_id
1 'polypeptide(L)'
;KFNTENVTNMRHMFHNCSKLSSLDFSKFNTENVTDMSYMFDNCRELSSLDLSKFNTENVTDMSYMFSCCWGLSSLDLSKFNTENVTNMTNMFYNCSALSTLDLSNFNTAKVGNMSCMFSDCFTLTTIYGSDEFVTEEVYNSQNMFLRCKNLKGAIDKYDENKIHHRYANYKTGYFTKLVGKNGEEKIGATGEPLATENLVLDDGKDFVAYEPFAAKEASYNRDIPEGSTWGTLCLPFAIDQSKETGCKFYRLTGIDKDCITLESYEDGAEIPAGTPVLFKMNEGQQTLSISAQN
;
A
#
# COMPACT_ATOMS: atom_id res chain seq x y z
N LYS A 1 25.53 6.25 26.33
CA LYS A 1 24.86 7.17 25.39
C LYS A 1 25.72 7.25 24.15
N PHE A 2 25.22 6.78 23.01
CA PHE A 2 25.89 6.99 21.73
C PHE A 2 25.58 8.41 21.27
N ASN A 3 26.61 9.19 20.92
CA ASN A 3 26.46 10.41 20.16
C ASN A 3 26.80 10.11 18.71
N THR A 4 25.84 10.24 17.79
CA THR A 4 26.03 9.95 16.36
C THR A 4 26.04 11.21 15.50
N GLU A 5 26.10 12.40 16.10
CA GLU A 5 25.99 13.69 15.43
C GLU A 5 27.05 13.90 14.32
N ASN A 6 28.26 13.33 14.50
CA ASN A 6 29.34 13.43 13.52
C ASN A 6 29.62 12.13 12.79
N VAL A 7 28.73 11.14 12.90
CA VAL A 7 28.90 9.83 12.25
C VAL A 7 28.51 9.95 10.78
N THR A 8 29.43 9.62 9.89
CA THR A 8 29.21 9.61 8.44
C THR A 8 29.03 8.22 7.86
N ASN A 9 29.40 7.17 8.60
CA ASN A 9 29.34 5.79 8.16
C ASN A 9 28.78 4.90 9.27
N MET A 10 27.64 4.25 9.00
CA MET A 10 26.99 3.29 9.90
C MET A 10 27.00 1.87 9.34
N ARG A 11 27.88 1.60 8.38
CA ARG A 11 28.06 0.29 7.78
C ARG A 11 28.34 -0.77 8.86
N HIS A 12 27.64 -1.91 8.78
CA HIS A 12 27.77 -3.03 9.71
C HIS A 12 27.48 -2.74 11.20
N MET A 13 26.85 -1.61 11.54
CA MET A 13 26.71 -1.17 12.94
C MET A 13 26.04 -2.22 13.85
N PHE A 14 25.04 -2.94 13.34
CA PHE A 14 24.34 -4.02 14.04
C PHE A 14 24.45 -5.36 13.28
N HIS A 15 25.38 -5.46 12.33
CA HIS A 15 25.56 -6.69 11.54
C HIS A 15 25.75 -7.93 12.42
N ASN A 16 25.05 -9.02 12.07
CA ASN A 16 25.07 -10.29 12.83
C ASN A 16 24.57 -10.21 14.28
N CYS A 17 23.87 -9.16 14.66
CA CYS A 17 23.22 -9.09 15.98
C CYS A 17 21.96 -9.97 16.01
N SER A 18 22.13 -11.29 15.81
CA SER A 18 21.06 -12.25 15.57
C SER A 18 20.05 -12.40 16.72
N LYS A 19 20.42 -12.01 17.95
CA LYS A 19 19.59 -12.04 19.14
C LYS A 19 18.94 -10.68 19.49
N LEU A 20 19.21 -9.69 18.66
CA LEU A 20 18.67 -8.36 18.85
C LEU A 20 17.17 -8.36 18.50
N SER A 21 16.31 -8.06 19.46
CA SER A 21 14.85 -8.05 19.29
C SER A 21 14.26 -6.65 19.20
N SER A 22 14.96 -5.65 19.74
CA SER A 22 14.52 -4.25 19.69
C SER A 22 15.70 -3.29 19.82
N LEU A 23 15.54 -2.09 19.28
CA LEU A 23 16.52 -0.99 19.37
C LEU A 23 15.80 0.33 19.60
N ASP A 24 16.36 1.18 20.46
CA ASP A 24 15.91 2.56 20.65
C ASP A 24 16.83 3.52 19.88
N PHE A 25 16.30 4.11 18.81
CA PHE A 25 16.98 5.11 17.98
C PHE A 25 16.65 6.56 18.34
N SER A 26 15.94 6.81 19.44
CA SER A 26 15.49 8.16 19.81
C SER A 26 16.62 9.19 19.97
N LYS A 27 17.86 8.73 20.13
CA LYS A 27 19.07 9.56 20.29
C LYS A 27 20.02 9.51 19.09
N PHE A 28 19.65 8.79 18.03
CA PHE A 28 20.45 8.74 16.84
C PHE A 28 20.23 9.99 15.99
N ASN A 29 21.30 10.59 15.53
CA ASN A 29 21.31 11.56 14.45
C ASN A 29 22.01 10.90 13.24
N THR A 30 21.31 10.80 12.13
CA THR A 30 21.83 10.18 10.89
C THR A 30 22.00 11.19 9.75
N GLU A 31 21.87 12.48 10.07
CA GLU A 31 21.93 13.59 9.10
C GLU A 31 23.20 13.58 8.22
N ASN A 32 24.34 13.20 8.80
CA ASN A 32 25.63 13.17 8.11
C ASN A 32 26.00 11.80 7.54
N VAL A 33 25.12 10.79 7.68
CA VAL A 33 25.42 9.42 7.26
C VAL A 33 25.29 9.27 5.76
N THR A 34 26.33 8.74 5.13
CA THR A 34 26.38 8.47 3.69
C THR A 34 26.34 6.98 3.34
N ASP A 35 26.69 6.10 4.29
CA ASP A 35 26.73 4.65 4.11
C ASP A 35 26.00 3.95 5.26
N MET A 36 24.86 3.26 4.92
CA MET A 36 24.07 2.43 5.84
C MET A 36 24.10 0.96 5.42
N SER A 37 25.05 0.58 4.55
CA SER A 37 25.13 -0.79 4.06
C SER A 37 25.35 -1.79 5.20
N TYR A 38 24.65 -2.94 5.13
CA TYR A 38 24.73 -4.03 6.14
C TYR A 38 24.30 -3.63 7.56
N MET A 39 23.66 -2.47 7.76
CA MET A 39 23.44 -1.93 9.11
C MET A 39 22.69 -2.91 10.02
N PHE A 40 21.68 -3.61 9.51
CA PHE A 40 20.90 -4.61 10.24
C PHE A 40 21.02 -6.01 9.65
N ASP A 41 21.99 -6.23 8.75
CA ASP A 41 22.15 -7.55 8.11
C ASP A 41 22.26 -8.67 9.14
N ASN A 42 21.47 -9.72 8.96
CA ASN A 42 21.42 -10.91 9.81
C ASN A 42 20.94 -10.64 11.26
N CYS A 43 20.08 -9.61 11.47
CA CYS A 43 19.36 -9.39 12.72
C CYS A 43 18.08 -10.24 12.76
N ARG A 44 18.23 -11.56 13.03
CA ARG A 44 17.18 -12.57 12.79
C ARG A 44 15.96 -12.47 13.70
N GLU A 45 16.15 -12.04 14.95
CA GLU A 45 15.05 -11.93 15.95
C GLU A 45 14.41 -10.53 15.96
N LEU A 46 14.88 -9.61 15.12
CA LEU A 46 14.33 -8.28 15.02
C LEU A 46 12.95 -8.32 14.33
N SER A 47 11.89 -8.00 15.08
CA SER A 47 10.50 -8.10 14.58
C SER A 47 9.93 -6.78 14.08
N SER A 48 10.44 -5.67 14.59
CA SER A 48 10.06 -4.31 14.18
C SER A 48 11.21 -3.34 14.43
N LEU A 49 11.20 -2.22 13.71
CA LEU A 49 12.14 -1.11 13.84
C LEU A 49 11.41 0.21 13.77
N ASP A 50 11.63 1.09 14.75
CA ASP A 50 11.22 2.49 14.64
C ASP A 50 12.34 3.30 13.97
N LEU A 51 12.19 3.58 12.69
CA LEU A 51 13.12 4.36 11.87
C LEU A 51 12.64 5.80 11.64
N SER A 52 11.63 6.26 12.38
CA SER A 52 11.01 7.59 12.21
C SER A 52 11.98 8.77 12.41
N LYS A 53 13.13 8.54 13.07
CA LYS A 53 14.19 9.52 13.31
C LYS A 53 15.34 9.47 12.30
N PHE A 54 15.31 8.50 11.38
CA PHE A 54 16.36 8.39 10.38
C PHE A 54 16.21 9.47 9.30
N ASN A 55 17.24 10.27 9.13
CA ASN A 55 17.42 11.10 7.94
C ASN A 55 18.36 10.36 6.99
N THR A 56 17.87 10.03 5.80
CA THR A 56 18.63 9.30 4.78
C THR A 56 18.99 10.14 3.55
N GLU A 57 18.80 11.45 3.64
CA GLU A 57 19.01 12.40 2.52
C GLU A 57 20.40 12.30 1.90
N ASN A 58 21.43 12.06 2.73
CA ASN A 58 22.82 11.96 2.28
C ASN A 58 23.29 10.52 2.00
N VAL A 59 22.42 9.52 2.19
CA VAL A 59 22.80 8.11 2.03
C VAL A 59 22.92 7.74 0.56
N THR A 60 24.05 7.15 0.20
CA THR A 60 24.36 6.68 -1.16
C THR A 60 24.38 5.16 -1.30
N ASP A 61 24.60 4.43 -0.19
CA ASP A 61 24.62 2.96 -0.16
C ASP A 61 23.70 2.40 0.93
N MET A 62 22.67 1.66 0.50
CA MET A 62 21.74 0.92 1.36
C MET A 62 21.81 -0.60 1.12
N SER A 63 22.91 -1.07 0.47
CA SER A 63 23.05 -2.50 0.18
C SER A 63 23.04 -3.35 1.45
N TYR A 64 22.33 -4.48 1.42
CA TYR A 64 22.18 -5.42 2.53
C TYR A 64 21.62 -4.84 3.83
N MET A 65 21.02 -3.62 3.81
CA MET A 65 20.63 -2.93 5.05
C MET A 65 19.73 -3.76 5.96
N PHE A 66 18.78 -4.51 5.40
CA PHE A 66 17.85 -5.39 6.13
C PHE A 66 17.99 -6.86 5.72
N SER A 67 19.09 -7.22 5.06
CA SER A 67 19.30 -8.59 4.58
C SER A 67 19.20 -9.59 5.73
N CYS A 68 18.55 -10.75 5.48
CA CYS A 68 18.37 -11.84 6.47
C CYS A 68 17.71 -11.41 7.80
N CYS A 69 16.90 -10.36 7.80
CA CYS A 69 16.05 -10.00 8.94
C CYS A 69 14.79 -10.88 8.94
N TRP A 70 14.93 -12.14 9.35
CA TRP A 70 13.88 -13.16 9.22
C TRP A 70 12.65 -12.92 10.09
N GLY A 71 12.81 -12.23 11.22
CA GLY A 71 11.72 -11.90 12.13
C GLY A 71 10.94 -10.65 11.74
N LEU A 72 11.46 -9.85 10.80
CA LEU A 72 10.90 -8.54 10.45
C LEU A 72 9.59 -8.71 9.68
N SER A 73 8.47 -8.52 10.36
CA SER A 73 7.12 -8.69 9.78
C SER A 73 6.53 -7.42 9.22
N SER A 74 6.98 -6.26 9.69
CA SER A 74 6.59 -4.94 9.21
C SER A 74 7.78 -3.98 9.23
N LEU A 75 7.80 -3.05 8.29
CA LEU A 75 8.87 -2.05 8.17
C LEU A 75 8.28 -0.74 7.60
N ASP A 76 8.31 0.32 8.39
CA ASP A 76 7.92 1.66 7.94
C ASP A 76 9.14 2.41 7.40
N LEU A 77 9.13 2.65 6.08
CA LEU A 77 10.15 3.38 5.35
C LEU A 77 9.65 4.74 4.86
N SER A 78 8.50 5.22 5.33
CA SER A 78 7.86 6.46 4.85
C SER A 78 8.71 7.72 5.03
N LYS A 79 9.73 7.68 5.89
CA LYS A 79 10.68 8.77 6.14
C LYS A 79 11.98 8.67 5.33
N PHE A 80 12.16 7.58 4.59
CA PHE A 80 13.38 7.40 3.79
C PHE A 80 13.35 8.28 2.56
N ASN A 81 14.39 9.09 2.39
CA ASN A 81 14.72 9.76 1.14
C ASN A 81 15.80 8.94 0.43
N THR A 82 15.51 8.45 -0.76
CA THR A 82 16.43 7.58 -1.54
C THR A 82 17.00 8.27 -2.79
N GLU A 83 16.76 9.56 -2.95
CA GLU A 83 17.17 10.34 -4.13
C GLU A 83 18.67 10.25 -4.45
N ASN A 84 19.52 10.06 -3.43
CA ASN A 84 20.98 9.96 -3.60
C ASN A 84 21.51 8.53 -3.56
N VAL A 85 20.64 7.53 -3.38
CA VAL A 85 21.05 6.13 -3.30
C VAL A 85 21.41 5.59 -4.68
N THR A 86 22.58 4.97 -4.76
CA THR A 86 23.10 4.35 -5.99
C THR A 86 23.12 2.82 -5.94
N ASN A 87 23.04 2.24 -4.73
CA ASN A 87 23.18 0.80 -4.51
C ASN A 87 22.15 0.28 -3.50
N MET A 88 21.25 -0.63 -3.96
CA MET A 88 20.25 -1.32 -3.17
C MET A 88 20.39 -2.85 -3.25
N THR A 89 21.60 -3.34 -3.58
CA THR A 89 21.90 -4.77 -3.66
C THR A 89 21.49 -5.49 -2.38
N ASN A 90 20.71 -6.58 -2.48
CA ASN A 90 20.28 -7.40 -1.34
C ASN A 90 19.59 -6.63 -0.20
N MET A 91 19.04 -5.43 -0.42
CA MET A 91 18.52 -4.57 0.67
C MET A 91 17.50 -5.29 1.55
N PHE A 92 16.63 -6.12 0.95
CA PHE A 92 15.61 -6.93 1.64
C PHE A 92 15.80 -8.44 1.41
N TYR A 93 17.01 -8.87 1.02
CA TYR A 93 17.29 -10.28 0.75
C TYR A 93 16.87 -11.15 1.95
N ASN A 94 16.06 -12.20 1.67
CA ASN A 94 15.62 -13.17 2.68
C ASN A 94 14.94 -12.56 3.93
N CYS A 95 14.13 -11.49 3.73
CA CYS A 95 13.20 -10.98 4.74
C CYS A 95 11.95 -11.87 4.76
N SER A 96 12.10 -13.09 5.32
CA SER A 96 11.13 -14.17 5.13
C SER A 96 9.82 -14.03 5.92
N ALA A 97 9.70 -13.07 6.85
CA ALA A 97 8.45 -12.75 7.54
C ALA A 97 7.70 -11.54 6.95
N LEU A 98 8.34 -10.78 6.04
CA LEU A 98 7.77 -9.56 5.50
C LEU A 98 6.68 -9.88 4.46
N SER A 99 5.43 -9.52 4.73
CA SER A 99 4.29 -9.81 3.85
C SER A 99 3.97 -8.68 2.88
N THR A 100 4.19 -7.44 3.31
CA THR A 100 3.97 -6.23 2.50
C THR A 100 5.12 -5.27 2.68
N LEU A 101 5.45 -4.53 1.62
CA LEU A 101 6.51 -3.52 1.65
C LEU A 101 6.04 -2.28 0.90
N ASP A 102 6.10 -1.12 1.56
CA ASP A 102 5.75 0.16 0.95
C ASP A 102 7.02 0.92 0.56
N LEU A 103 7.23 1.03 -0.75
CA LEU A 103 8.31 1.76 -1.39
C LEU A 103 7.76 2.92 -2.24
N SER A 104 6.52 3.36 -1.99
CA SER A 104 5.86 4.40 -2.79
C SER A 104 6.56 5.76 -2.72
N ASN A 105 7.38 5.99 -1.70
CA ASN A 105 8.23 7.19 -1.55
C ASN A 105 9.66 7.03 -2.09
N PHE A 106 10.02 5.84 -2.60
CA PHE A 106 11.38 5.61 -3.11
C PHE A 106 11.57 6.26 -4.48
N ASN A 107 12.55 7.15 -4.58
CA ASN A 107 13.10 7.64 -5.84
C ASN A 107 14.34 6.82 -6.16
N THR A 108 14.32 6.10 -7.28
CA THR A 108 15.40 5.19 -7.68
C THR A 108 16.16 5.66 -8.92
N ALA A 109 16.01 6.92 -9.30
CA ALA A 109 16.59 7.47 -10.53
C ALA A 109 18.14 7.36 -10.63
N LYS A 110 18.84 7.25 -9.48
CA LYS A 110 20.30 7.07 -9.45
C LYS A 110 20.75 5.65 -9.14
N VAL A 111 19.81 4.72 -8.92
CA VAL A 111 20.16 3.35 -8.50
C VAL A 111 20.63 2.53 -9.68
N GLY A 112 21.91 2.14 -9.65
CA GLY A 112 22.53 1.29 -10.68
C GLY A 112 22.50 -0.19 -10.36
N ASN A 113 22.39 -0.58 -9.09
CA ASN A 113 22.43 -1.98 -8.69
C ASN A 113 21.28 -2.34 -7.73
N MET A 114 20.42 -3.28 -8.17
CA MET A 114 19.29 -3.84 -7.43
C MET A 114 19.36 -5.38 -7.39
N SER A 115 20.56 -5.98 -7.57
CA SER A 115 20.67 -7.44 -7.57
C SER A 115 20.17 -8.05 -6.27
N CYS A 116 19.38 -9.12 -6.38
CA CYS A 116 18.77 -9.86 -5.27
C CYS A 116 17.97 -9.01 -4.27
N MET A 117 17.51 -7.80 -4.63
CA MET A 117 16.91 -6.83 -3.69
C MET A 117 15.78 -7.44 -2.85
N PHE A 118 14.96 -8.31 -3.45
CA PHE A 118 13.84 -8.99 -2.78
C PHE A 118 13.98 -10.52 -2.80
N SER A 119 15.11 -11.06 -3.28
CA SER A 119 15.29 -12.51 -3.39
C SER A 119 15.01 -13.22 -2.07
N ASP A 120 14.37 -14.39 -2.14
CA ASP A 120 14.03 -15.25 -1.00
C ASP A 120 13.04 -14.62 0.02
N CYS A 121 12.28 -13.58 -0.37
CA CYS A 121 11.18 -13.04 0.42
C CYS A 121 9.92 -13.91 0.22
N PHE A 122 9.86 -15.06 0.90
CA PHE A 122 8.85 -16.11 0.64
C PHE A 122 7.42 -15.71 1.01
N THR A 123 7.23 -14.80 1.98
CA THR A 123 5.91 -14.35 2.45
C THR A 123 5.44 -13.08 1.76
N LEU A 124 6.33 -12.40 1.01
CA LEU A 124 6.02 -11.13 0.39
C LEU A 124 4.95 -11.30 -0.69
N THR A 125 3.81 -10.64 -0.49
CA THR A 125 2.66 -10.68 -1.42
C THR A 125 2.50 -9.39 -2.20
N THR A 126 2.87 -8.26 -1.60
CA THR A 126 2.61 -6.93 -2.18
C THR A 126 3.81 -6.00 -1.95
N ILE A 127 4.26 -5.34 -3.02
CA ILE A 127 5.19 -4.22 -2.97
C ILE A 127 4.46 -3.00 -3.54
N TYR A 128 4.23 -1.99 -2.70
CA TYR A 128 3.74 -0.71 -3.19
C TYR A 128 4.89 0.09 -3.79
N GLY A 129 4.68 0.60 -5.00
CA GLY A 129 5.61 1.47 -5.71
C GLY A 129 4.90 2.69 -6.28
N SER A 130 5.67 3.64 -6.80
CA SER A 130 5.19 4.84 -7.46
C SER A 130 5.87 5.04 -8.83
N ASP A 131 5.55 6.12 -9.51
CA ASP A 131 6.22 6.51 -10.76
C ASP A 131 7.69 6.94 -10.55
N GLU A 132 8.08 7.23 -9.30
CA GLU A 132 9.46 7.55 -8.94
C GLU A 132 10.35 6.29 -8.77
N PHE A 133 9.73 5.10 -8.70
CA PHE A 133 10.47 3.84 -8.72
C PHE A 133 10.81 3.46 -10.16
N VAL A 134 11.87 4.06 -10.67
CA VAL A 134 12.35 3.90 -12.05
C VAL A 134 13.55 2.96 -12.12
N THR A 135 13.84 2.40 -13.29
CA THR A 135 14.89 1.38 -13.46
C THR A 135 15.79 1.60 -14.68
N GLU A 136 15.75 2.80 -15.24
CA GLU A 136 16.50 3.16 -16.46
C GLU A 136 18.02 3.08 -16.27
N GLU A 137 18.53 3.46 -15.08
CA GLU A 137 19.95 3.43 -14.76
C GLU A 137 20.43 2.08 -14.20
N VAL A 138 19.51 1.10 -14.03
CA VAL A 138 19.84 -0.20 -13.42
C VAL A 138 20.61 -1.08 -14.40
N TYR A 139 21.90 -1.21 -14.16
CA TYR A 139 22.81 -2.09 -14.92
C TYR A 139 22.91 -3.50 -14.33
N ASN A 140 22.56 -3.71 -13.07
CA ASN A 140 22.55 -5.04 -12.43
C ASN A 140 21.29 -5.24 -11.58
N SER A 141 20.51 -6.26 -11.94
CA SER A 141 19.30 -6.67 -11.23
C SER A 141 19.16 -8.19 -11.19
N GLN A 142 20.30 -8.90 -11.28
CA GLN A 142 20.28 -10.35 -11.26
C GLN A 142 19.50 -10.88 -10.04
N ASN A 143 18.54 -11.78 -10.28
CA ASN A 143 17.78 -12.45 -9.23
C ASN A 143 16.94 -11.51 -8.32
N MET A 144 16.58 -10.30 -8.76
CA MET A 144 15.88 -9.29 -7.94
C MET A 144 14.64 -9.87 -7.22
N PHE A 145 13.86 -10.72 -7.91
CA PHE A 145 12.64 -11.35 -7.38
C PHE A 145 12.78 -12.89 -7.25
N LEU A 146 14.00 -13.43 -7.23
CA LEU A 146 14.18 -14.88 -7.16
C LEU A 146 13.45 -15.45 -5.93
N ARG A 147 12.61 -16.49 -6.16
CA ARG A 147 11.82 -17.20 -5.14
C ARG A 147 10.78 -16.37 -4.38
N CYS A 148 10.41 -15.19 -4.85
CA CYS A 148 9.28 -14.42 -4.30
C CYS A 148 7.94 -15.02 -4.75
N LYS A 149 7.66 -16.29 -4.42
CA LYS A 149 6.59 -17.10 -5.02
C LYS A 149 5.17 -16.61 -4.75
N ASN A 150 4.98 -15.79 -3.72
CA ASN A 150 3.67 -15.24 -3.33
C ASN A 150 3.44 -13.82 -3.84
N LEU A 151 4.47 -13.21 -4.44
CA LEU A 151 4.39 -11.82 -4.91
C LEU A 151 3.43 -11.69 -6.10
N LYS A 152 2.55 -10.69 -6.02
CA LYS A 152 1.55 -10.36 -7.02
C LYS A 152 1.55 -8.87 -7.32
N GLY A 153 1.18 -8.54 -8.53
CA GLY A 153 0.99 -7.18 -9.03
C GLY A 153 0.12 -7.27 -10.28
N ALA A 154 0.48 -6.57 -11.35
CA ALA A 154 -0.11 -6.82 -12.68
C ALA A 154 0.19 -8.24 -13.20
N ILE A 155 1.29 -8.84 -12.71
CA ILE A 155 1.54 -10.28 -12.80
C ILE A 155 0.92 -10.93 -11.57
N ASP A 156 -0.16 -11.69 -11.78
CA ASP A 156 -0.93 -12.35 -10.71
C ASP A 156 -0.30 -13.64 -10.17
N LYS A 157 0.68 -14.20 -10.91
CA LYS A 157 1.36 -15.44 -10.56
C LYS A 157 2.86 -15.33 -10.85
N TYR A 158 3.67 -15.70 -9.85
CA TYR A 158 5.12 -15.72 -9.95
C TYR A 158 5.62 -16.53 -11.16
N ASP A 159 6.56 -15.95 -11.90
CA ASP A 159 7.24 -16.56 -13.04
C ASP A 159 8.75 -16.47 -12.84
N GLU A 160 9.43 -17.62 -12.77
CA GLU A 160 10.88 -17.71 -12.56
C GLU A 160 11.73 -17.07 -13.67
N ASN A 161 11.13 -16.79 -14.84
CA ASN A 161 11.78 -16.07 -15.93
C ASN A 161 11.62 -14.55 -15.82
N LYS A 162 10.80 -14.07 -14.87
CA LYS A 162 10.47 -12.67 -14.66
C LYS A 162 11.04 -12.16 -13.32
N ILE A 163 12.35 -12.29 -13.14
CA ILE A 163 13.00 -12.04 -11.84
C ILE A 163 13.96 -10.84 -11.80
N HIS A 164 13.90 -9.94 -12.79
CA HIS A 164 14.79 -8.77 -12.90
C HIS A 164 14.02 -7.45 -12.96
N HIS A 165 14.72 -6.32 -12.93
CA HIS A 165 14.21 -4.95 -12.76
C HIS A 165 13.04 -4.56 -13.67
N ARG A 166 12.95 -5.14 -14.90
CA ARG A 166 11.85 -4.86 -15.85
C ARG A 166 10.47 -5.16 -15.29
N TYR A 167 10.40 -5.98 -14.23
CA TYR A 167 9.15 -6.36 -13.56
C TYR A 167 8.95 -5.60 -12.23
N ALA A 168 9.81 -4.61 -11.92
CA ALA A 168 9.67 -3.72 -10.76
C ALA A 168 8.79 -2.51 -11.12
N ASN A 169 7.57 -2.75 -11.58
CA ASN A 169 6.59 -1.72 -11.90
C ASN A 169 5.17 -2.25 -11.70
N TYR A 170 4.20 -1.35 -11.55
CA TYR A 170 2.79 -1.68 -11.31
C TYR A 170 1.99 -1.88 -12.62
N LYS A 171 2.50 -1.48 -13.78
CA LYS A 171 1.77 -1.57 -15.08
C LYS A 171 1.75 -3.00 -15.61
N THR A 172 2.88 -3.67 -15.58
CA THR A 172 3.10 -5.00 -16.20
C THR A 172 3.92 -5.95 -15.33
N GLY A 173 4.30 -5.51 -14.13
CA GLY A 173 5.22 -6.21 -13.24
C GLY A 173 4.58 -6.69 -11.93
N TYR A 174 5.42 -6.81 -10.90
CA TYR A 174 5.02 -7.32 -9.57
C TYR A 174 4.64 -6.22 -8.58
N PHE A 175 4.78 -4.94 -8.93
CA PHE A 175 4.42 -3.87 -8.03
C PHE A 175 2.93 -3.55 -8.12
N THR A 176 2.45 -2.89 -7.08
CA THR A 176 1.11 -2.34 -6.95
C THR A 176 1.25 -0.85 -6.71
N LYS A 177 0.48 0.00 -7.40
CA LYS A 177 0.47 1.44 -7.13
C LYS A 177 -0.47 1.73 -5.98
N LEU A 178 -0.03 2.52 -5.00
CA LEU A 178 -0.88 2.99 -3.91
C LEU A 178 -1.79 4.11 -4.44
N VAL A 179 -3.08 3.83 -4.64
CA VAL A 179 -4.04 4.75 -5.26
C VAL A 179 -5.03 5.37 -4.27
N GLY A 180 -5.03 4.92 -3.03
CA GLY A 180 -5.92 5.45 -2.00
C GLY A 180 -5.81 4.70 -0.69
N LYS A 181 -6.74 5.04 0.21
CA LYS A 181 -6.92 4.33 1.49
C LYS A 181 -8.38 4.34 1.92
N ASN A 182 -8.76 3.37 2.76
CA ASN A 182 -10.03 3.30 3.46
C ASN A 182 -9.74 3.16 4.96
N GLY A 183 -9.83 4.25 5.71
CA GLY A 183 -9.25 4.35 7.04
C GLY A 183 -7.73 4.16 6.99
N GLU A 184 -7.20 3.14 7.69
CA GLU A 184 -5.77 2.79 7.68
C GLU A 184 -5.41 1.76 6.58
N GLU A 185 -6.41 1.19 5.89
CA GLU A 185 -6.19 0.18 4.87
C GLU A 185 -5.76 0.81 3.54
N LYS A 186 -4.63 0.38 3.00
CA LYS A 186 -4.10 0.83 1.72
C LYS A 186 -4.88 0.22 0.57
N ILE A 187 -5.24 1.05 -0.42
CA ILE A 187 -5.86 0.60 -1.66
C ILE A 187 -4.80 0.62 -2.75
N GLY A 188 -4.53 -0.56 -3.30
CA GLY A 188 -3.57 -0.75 -4.38
C GLY A 188 -4.27 -1.02 -5.71
N ALA A 189 -3.68 -0.52 -6.79
CA ALA A 189 -4.13 -0.78 -8.16
C ALA A 189 -2.96 -1.18 -9.05
N THR A 190 -3.26 -1.91 -10.12
CA THR A 190 -2.29 -2.38 -11.09
C THR A 190 -2.80 -2.16 -12.51
N GLY A 191 -1.90 -2.27 -13.49
CA GLY A 191 -2.25 -2.16 -14.90
C GLY A 191 -2.34 -0.73 -15.41
N GLU A 192 -2.73 -0.61 -16.70
CA GLU A 192 -2.99 0.66 -17.39
C GLU A 192 -4.20 0.47 -18.31
N PRO A 193 -5.39 1.03 -18.00
CA PRO A 193 -5.66 1.89 -16.83
C PRO A 193 -5.52 1.18 -15.49
N LEU A 194 -5.29 1.99 -14.43
CA LEU A 194 -5.17 1.49 -13.06
C LEU A 194 -6.49 0.86 -12.59
N ALA A 195 -6.43 -0.36 -12.09
CA ALA A 195 -7.59 -1.04 -11.51
C ALA A 195 -7.21 -1.83 -10.26
N THR A 196 -8.08 -1.77 -9.24
CA THR A 196 -8.06 -2.68 -8.09
C THR A 196 -8.97 -3.89 -8.35
N GLU A 197 -8.64 -5.05 -7.79
CA GLU A 197 -9.50 -6.23 -7.90
C GLU A 197 -10.80 -6.03 -7.12
N ASN A 198 -10.69 -5.53 -5.90
CA ASN A 198 -11.84 -5.36 -5.02
C ASN A 198 -11.71 -4.07 -4.19
N LEU A 199 -12.72 -3.22 -4.24
CA LEU A 199 -12.86 -2.03 -3.41
C LEU A 199 -13.91 -2.29 -2.34
N VAL A 200 -13.49 -2.51 -1.11
CA VAL A 200 -14.39 -2.67 0.04
C VAL A 200 -14.41 -1.38 0.83
N LEU A 201 -15.59 -0.77 0.95
CA LEU A 201 -15.82 0.42 1.75
C LEU A 201 -16.72 0.09 2.94
N ASP A 202 -16.36 0.56 4.12
CA ASP A 202 -17.11 0.42 5.34
C ASP A 202 -17.60 1.78 5.83
N ASP A 203 -18.79 1.82 6.41
CA ASP A 203 -19.29 3.01 7.10
C ASP A 203 -18.39 3.38 8.28
N GLY A 204 -18.14 4.67 8.46
CA GLY A 204 -17.26 5.17 9.52
C GLY A 204 -15.77 5.12 9.23
N LYS A 205 -15.32 4.61 8.07
CA LYS A 205 -13.95 4.76 7.59
C LYS A 205 -13.86 5.87 6.54
N ASP A 206 -12.84 6.71 6.65
CA ASP A 206 -12.57 7.75 5.66
C ASP A 206 -11.94 7.14 4.41
N PHE A 207 -12.69 7.15 3.30
CA PHE A 207 -12.15 6.79 2.00
C PHE A 207 -11.46 7.99 1.35
N VAL A 208 -10.23 7.78 0.91
CA VAL A 208 -9.44 8.80 0.19
C VAL A 208 -8.83 8.16 -1.05
N ALA A 209 -9.18 8.68 -2.23
CA ALA A 209 -8.49 8.36 -3.47
C ALA A 209 -7.38 9.40 -3.72
N TYR A 210 -6.16 8.93 -4.01
CA TYR A 210 -5.03 9.80 -4.35
C TYR A 210 -4.98 10.13 -5.83
N GLU A 211 -5.52 9.25 -6.66
CA GLU A 211 -5.65 9.39 -8.10
C GLU A 211 -6.84 8.57 -8.62
N PRO A 212 -7.33 8.81 -9.85
CA PRO A 212 -8.39 8.00 -10.43
C PRO A 212 -7.96 6.55 -10.66
N PHE A 213 -8.82 5.60 -10.28
CA PHE A 213 -8.65 4.19 -10.56
C PHE A 213 -10.02 3.52 -10.74
N ALA A 214 -10.04 2.38 -11.43
CA ALA A 214 -11.22 1.52 -11.53
C ALA A 214 -11.21 0.47 -10.43
N ALA A 215 -12.37 -0.11 -10.14
CA ALA A 215 -12.50 -1.32 -9.34
C ALA A 215 -13.22 -2.38 -10.17
N LYS A 216 -12.71 -3.62 -10.21
CA LYS A 216 -13.41 -4.74 -10.87
C LYS A 216 -14.65 -5.13 -10.09
N GLU A 217 -14.52 -5.15 -8.77
CA GLU A 217 -15.63 -5.34 -7.84
C GLU A 217 -15.56 -4.23 -6.79
N ALA A 218 -16.73 -3.71 -6.41
CA ALA A 218 -16.85 -2.75 -5.32
C ALA A 218 -17.99 -3.14 -4.39
N SER A 219 -17.81 -2.90 -3.09
CA SER A 219 -18.83 -3.12 -2.09
C SER A 219 -18.80 -2.06 -1.00
N TYR A 220 -19.97 -1.80 -0.42
CA TYR A 220 -20.13 -0.93 0.73
C TYR A 220 -21.08 -1.57 1.72
N ASN A 221 -20.72 -1.57 3.00
CA ASN A 221 -21.55 -2.08 4.09
C ASN A 221 -21.72 -1.03 5.17
N ARG A 222 -22.96 -0.97 5.70
CA ARG A 222 -23.31 -0.07 6.79
C ARG A 222 -24.36 -0.71 7.69
N ASP A 223 -24.11 -0.73 9.00
CA ASP A 223 -25.11 -1.09 9.98
C ASP A 223 -26.02 0.10 10.28
N ILE A 224 -27.34 -0.14 10.21
CA ILE A 224 -28.34 0.89 10.46
C ILE A 224 -28.80 0.76 11.91
N PRO A 225 -28.71 1.82 12.72
CA PRO A 225 -29.13 1.79 14.11
C PRO A 225 -30.60 1.37 14.25
N GLU A 226 -30.93 0.61 15.30
CA GLU A 226 -32.29 0.19 15.61
C GLU A 226 -33.23 1.39 15.69
N GLY A 227 -34.38 1.30 15.01
CA GLY A 227 -35.35 2.39 14.92
C GLY A 227 -35.08 3.41 13.83
N SER A 228 -33.91 3.39 13.19
CA SER A 228 -33.61 4.20 12.01
C SER A 228 -34.03 3.46 10.75
N THR A 229 -34.70 4.15 9.82
CA THR A 229 -35.08 3.57 8.52
C THR A 229 -34.56 4.37 7.33
N TRP A 230 -34.06 5.57 7.55
CA TRP A 230 -33.54 6.45 6.53
C TRP A 230 -32.06 6.79 6.75
N GLY A 231 -31.34 6.98 5.66
CA GLY A 231 -29.97 7.48 5.69
C GLY A 231 -29.60 8.19 4.39
N THR A 232 -28.41 8.79 4.39
CA THR A 232 -27.81 9.40 3.21
C THR A 232 -26.61 8.59 2.76
N LEU A 233 -26.33 8.62 1.46
CA LEU A 233 -25.23 7.86 0.86
C LEU A 233 -24.67 8.61 -0.35
N CYS A 234 -23.35 8.53 -0.54
CA CYS A 234 -22.66 8.97 -1.75
C CYS A 234 -21.47 8.03 -1.98
N LEU A 235 -21.57 7.14 -2.95
CA LEU A 235 -20.51 6.15 -3.21
C LEU A 235 -19.64 6.56 -4.40
N PRO A 236 -18.36 6.20 -4.41
CA PRO A 236 -17.47 6.46 -5.53
C PRO A 236 -17.65 5.50 -6.71
N PHE A 237 -18.66 4.64 -6.67
CA PHE A 237 -19.06 3.73 -7.74
C PHE A 237 -20.57 3.78 -7.97
N ALA A 238 -21.02 3.35 -9.15
CA ALA A 238 -22.43 3.33 -9.51
C ALA A 238 -23.22 2.27 -8.71
N ILE A 239 -24.49 2.54 -8.43
CA ILE A 239 -25.41 1.63 -7.73
C ILE A 239 -26.38 1.06 -8.75
N ASP A 240 -26.36 -0.25 -8.94
CA ASP A 240 -27.34 -0.98 -9.74
C ASP A 240 -28.50 -1.42 -8.86
N GLN A 241 -29.60 -0.67 -8.89
CA GLN A 241 -30.75 -0.93 -8.03
C GLN A 241 -31.42 -2.27 -8.30
N SER A 242 -31.21 -2.88 -9.46
CA SER A 242 -31.76 -4.23 -9.74
C SER A 242 -31.19 -5.32 -8.85
N LYS A 243 -30.01 -5.06 -8.26
CA LYS A 243 -29.29 -5.96 -7.34
C LYS A 243 -29.55 -5.66 -5.87
N GLU A 244 -30.17 -4.51 -5.57
CA GLU A 244 -30.34 -4.03 -4.21
C GLU A 244 -31.75 -4.32 -3.69
N THR A 245 -31.90 -5.32 -2.86
CA THR A 245 -33.19 -5.81 -2.35
C THR A 245 -33.57 -5.30 -0.96
N GLY A 246 -32.61 -4.72 -0.23
CA GLY A 246 -32.78 -4.34 1.18
C GLY A 246 -33.27 -2.92 1.44
N CYS A 247 -33.30 -2.06 0.41
CA CYS A 247 -33.66 -0.64 0.54
C CYS A 247 -34.21 -0.08 -0.77
N LYS A 248 -34.71 1.16 -0.70
CA LYS A 248 -35.07 1.99 -1.87
C LYS A 248 -34.28 3.29 -1.83
N PHE A 249 -33.90 3.79 -3.01
CA PHE A 249 -33.15 5.04 -3.17
C PHE A 249 -34.03 6.18 -3.65
N TYR A 250 -33.71 7.38 -3.18
CA TYR A 250 -34.45 8.59 -3.47
C TYR A 250 -33.49 9.75 -3.79
N ARG A 251 -33.88 10.64 -4.69
CA ARG A 251 -33.25 11.94 -4.91
C ARG A 251 -34.02 13.04 -4.22
N LEU A 252 -33.34 14.02 -3.69
CA LEU A 252 -33.93 15.24 -3.17
C LEU A 252 -34.23 16.15 -4.34
N THR A 253 -35.51 16.50 -4.57
CA THR A 253 -35.98 17.35 -5.69
C THR A 253 -36.42 18.70 -5.25
N GLY A 254 -36.69 18.92 -3.97
CA GLY A 254 -37.08 20.23 -3.45
C GLY A 254 -37.02 20.32 -1.93
N ILE A 255 -36.85 21.55 -1.47
CA ILE A 255 -36.94 21.92 -0.05
C ILE A 255 -37.83 23.14 0.03
N ASP A 256 -38.93 23.06 0.76
CA ASP A 256 -39.83 24.20 1.04
C ASP A 256 -40.12 24.28 2.54
N LYS A 257 -39.52 25.28 3.19
CA LYS A 257 -39.62 25.51 4.65
C LYS A 257 -39.33 24.27 5.48
N ASP A 258 -40.39 23.59 5.92
CA ASP A 258 -40.31 22.40 6.80
C ASP A 258 -40.55 21.09 6.04
N CYS A 259 -40.64 21.14 4.70
CA CYS A 259 -40.91 19.99 3.85
C CYS A 259 -39.79 19.72 2.87
N ILE A 260 -39.41 18.42 2.76
CA ILE A 260 -38.52 17.96 1.69
C ILE A 260 -39.36 17.15 0.67
N THR A 261 -39.06 17.35 -0.59
CA THR A 261 -39.68 16.58 -1.68
C THR A 261 -38.64 15.55 -2.15
N LEU A 262 -39.05 14.29 -2.12
CA LEU A 262 -38.23 13.15 -2.54
C LEU A 262 -38.89 12.49 -3.75
N GLU A 263 -38.09 12.10 -4.69
CA GLU A 263 -38.49 11.27 -5.83
C GLU A 263 -37.71 9.95 -5.79
N SER A 264 -38.44 8.84 -5.86
CA SER A 264 -37.77 7.51 -5.93
C SER A 264 -37.10 7.35 -7.29
N TYR A 265 -35.94 6.71 -7.30
CA TYR A 265 -35.41 6.20 -8.55
C TYR A 265 -36.31 5.06 -9.06
N GLU A 266 -36.42 4.94 -10.39
CA GLU A 266 -37.17 3.84 -11.00
C GLU A 266 -36.49 2.50 -10.71
N ASP A 267 -37.27 1.43 -10.57
CA ASP A 267 -36.74 0.09 -10.34
C ASP A 267 -35.81 -0.31 -11.51
N GLY A 268 -34.59 -0.72 -11.17
CA GLY A 268 -33.57 -1.09 -12.14
C GLY A 268 -32.79 0.08 -12.76
N ALA A 269 -33.03 1.30 -12.34
CA ALA A 269 -32.20 2.45 -12.76
C ALA A 269 -30.81 2.36 -12.13
N GLU A 270 -29.78 2.72 -12.89
CA GLU A 270 -28.43 2.91 -12.37
C GLU A 270 -28.28 4.31 -11.76
N ILE A 271 -27.76 4.38 -10.54
CA ILE A 271 -27.38 5.64 -9.90
C ILE A 271 -25.90 5.87 -10.14
N PRO A 272 -25.50 6.94 -10.86
CA PRO A 272 -24.10 7.19 -11.19
C PRO A 272 -23.22 7.35 -9.95
N ALA A 273 -21.95 6.98 -10.06
CA ALA A 273 -20.93 7.23 -9.06
C ALA A 273 -20.88 8.70 -8.63
N GLY A 274 -20.66 8.96 -7.34
CA GLY A 274 -20.61 10.31 -6.78
C GLY A 274 -21.96 11.02 -6.66
N THR A 275 -23.09 10.34 -6.92
CA THR A 275 -24.42 10.90 -6.78
C THR A 275 -24.89 10.81 -5.32
N PRO A 276 -25.13 11.94 -4.62
CA PRO A 276 -25.73 11.93 -3.29
C PRO A 276 -27.19 11.44 -3.34
N VAL A 277 -27.52 10.45 -2.55
CA VAL A 277 -28.87 9.88 -2.46
C VAL A 277 -29.32 9.75 -1.02
N LEU A 278 -30.64 9.73 -0.83
CA LEU A 278 -31.24 9.20 0.39
C LEU A 278 -31.64 7.74 0.13
N PHE A 279 -31.57 6.93 1.16
CA PHE A 279 -32.12 5.58 1.09
C PHE A 279 -33.08 5.33 2.24
N LYS A 280 -34.04 4.43 2.00
CA LYS A 280 -34.98 3.94 3.00
C LYS A 280 -34.87 2.43 3.07
N MET A 281 -34.55 1.91 4.27
CA MET A 281 -34.47 0.48 4.52
C MET A 281 -35.88 -0.16 4.45
N ASN A 282 -35.91 -1.35 3.92
CA ASN A 282 -37.12 -2.20 4.00
C ASN A 282 -37.33 -2.66 5.45
N GLU A 283 -38.58 -2.94 5.79
CA GLU A 283 -38.94 -3.39 7.14
C GLU A 283 -38.16 -4.63 7.56
N GLY A 284 -37.56 -4.60 8.76
CA GLY A 284 -36.77 -5.69 9.31
C GLY A 284 -35.32 -5.78 8.83
N GLN A 285 -34.89 -4.90 7.91
CA GLN A 285 -33.50 -4.83 7.46
C GLN A 285 -32.69 -3.84 8.34
N GLN A 286 -31.55 -4.29 8.83
CA GLN A 286 -30.66 -3.48 9.69
C GLN A 286 -29.24 -3.29 9.11
N THR A 287 -28.96 -3.92 7.98
CA THR A 287 -27.67 -3.74 7.28
C THR A 287 -27.93 -3.35 5.84
N LEU A 288 -27.36 -2.24 5.41
CA LEU A 288 -27.29 -1.84 4.02
C LEU A 288 -26.01 -2.47 3.42
N SER A 289 -26.18 -3.27 2.37
CA SER A 289 -25.07 -3.84 1.59
C SER A 289 -25.29 -3.52 0.12
N ILE A 290 -24.31 -2.90 -0.51
CA ILE A 290 -24.35 -2.50 -1.92
C ILE A 290 -23.15 -3.11 -2.61
N SER A 291 -23.33 -3.66 -3.80
CA SER A 291 -22.25 -4.23 -4.61
C SER A 291 -22.32 -3.77 -6.06
N ALA A 292 -21.15 -3.58 -6.68
CA ALA A 292 -21.00 -3.28 -8.09
C ALA A 292 -19.92 -4.17 -8.71
N GLN A 293 -20.14 -4.56 -9.95
CA GLN A 293 -19.17 -5.27 -10.81
C GLN A 293 -19.06 -4.52 -12.13
N ASN A 294 -17.83 -4.28 -12.58
CA ASN A 294 -17.51 -3.70 -13.88
C ASN A 294 -17.13 -4.78 -14.88
#